data_a75114e426074ef79d6adf8d1f362fb9
#
_entry.id   a75114e426074ef79d6adf8d1f362fb9
#
_cell.length_a   1.000
_cell.length_b   1.000
_cell.length_c   1.000
_cell.angle_alpha   90.00
_cell.angle_beta   90.00
_cell.angle_gamma   90.00
#
_symmetry.space_group_name_H-M   'P 1'
#
loop_
_entity.id
_entity.type
_entity.pdbx_description
1 polymer ?
#
loop_
_entity_poly.entity_id
_entity_poly.type
_entity_poly.pdbx_seq_one_letter_code
_entity_poly.pdbx_strand_id
1 'polypeptide(L)'
;MLSAISLAQTNIYLEMYAFQTDTAGYDFLSILEKKARQGVKIVLILDSLGSFGLSSASVRSLREAGAEVLFFSYWFRRLHRKILIIDERIAFLGGVNISGAFAPWKDMQVRITGRRILAVSLRSFSHVYKECGGKNPELLLRYDKKPLFRKAKAWYAEHGIGGKWLEIKKQYESHIETAKEKIILVTPYFFPRRWMVARLHEAILRGVRVEIIIPQNTDHGRIMNRINYFQLSSFIKLGAVGYLSHEMNHAKILLIDDSVGMVGSGNLDPISFGWNAEAGVFFTRPVMIRDLRKILEEWKAEASFFTPEMFISRWSDILLVFFRWWF
;
A
#
# COMPACT_ATOMS: atom_id res chain seq x y z
N MET A 1 0.54 -10.31 11.89
CA MET A 1 -0.65 -10.89 11.25
C MET A 1 -0.93 -12.31 11.73
N LEU A 2 -0.01 -13.26 11.63
CA LEU A 2 -0.23 -14.69 12.01
C LEU A 2 -0.79 -14.87 13.42
N SER A 3 -0.19 -14.25 14.43
CA SER A 3 -0.69 -14.32 15.81
C SER A 3 -2.14 -13.80 15.94
N ALA A 4 -2.53 -12.80 15.17
CA ALA A 4 -3.89 -12.30 15.18
C ALA A 4 -4.86 -13.26 14.48
N ILE A 5 -4.43 -13.88 13.36
CA ILE A 5 -5.20 -14.93 12.66
C ILE A 5 -5.41 -16.13 13.59
N SER A 6 -4.37 -16.58 14.30
CA SER A 6 -4.45 -17.73 15.21
C SER A 6 -5.43 -17.51 16.38
N LEU A 7 -5.64 -16.26 16.79
CA LEU A 7 -6.55 -15.87 17.86
C LEU A 7 -7.98 -15.53 17.38
N ALA A 8 -8.23 -15.55 16.08
CA ALA A 8 -9.54 -15.25 15.51
C ALA A 8 -10.62 -16.20 16.03
N GLN A 9 -11.81 -15.65 16.35
CA GLN A 9 -12.94 -16.38 16.92
C GLN A 9 -14.16 -16.43 16.01
N THR A 10 -14.39 -15.37 15.21
CA THR A 10 -15.64 -15.22 14.46
C THR A 10 -15.42 -15.11 12.96
N ASN A 11 -14.51 -14.23 12.52
CA ASN A 11 -14.29 -14.02 11.09
C ASN A 11 -12.87 -13.53 10.76
N ILE A 12 -12.43 -13.89 9.56
CA ILE A 12 -11.20 -13.42 8.92
C ILE A 12 -11.56 -12.98 7.50
N TYR A 13 -11.37 -11.71 7.20
CA TYR A 13 -11.54 -11.15 5.87
C TYR A 13 -10.19 -10.67 5.35
N LEU A 14 -9.68 -11.31 4.32
CA LEU A 14 -8.38 -11.01 3.72
C LEU A 14 -8.56 -10.58 2.28
N GLU A 15 -8.06 -9.40 1.97
CA GLU A 15 -7.90 -8.88 0.63
C GLU A 15 -6.41 -8.73 0.36
N MET A 16 -5.88 -9.37 -0.68
CA MET A 16 -4.46 -9.45 -0.93
C MET A 16 -4.13 -9.38 -2.41
N TYR A 17 -3.16 -8.53 -2.75
CA TYR A 17 -2.61 -8.51 -4.11
C TYR A 17 -1.81 -9.78 -4.39
N ALA A 18 -0.76 -10.07 -3.63
CA ALA A 18 0.02 -11.27 -3.80
C ALA A 18 -0.07 -12.18 -2.57
N PHE A 19 -0.72 -13.32 -2.76
CA PHE A 19 -0.77 -14.43 -1.83
C PHE A 19 -0.24 -15.67 -2.55
N GLN A 20 0.87 -16.21 -2.09
CA GLN A 20 1.53 -17.34 -2.76
C GLN A 20 1.59 -18.56 -1.85
N THR A 21 1.82 -19.74 -2.44
CA THR A 21 1.93 -21.00 -1.70
C THR A 21 3.18 -21.00 -0.82
N ASP A 22 4.30 -20.53 -1.35
CA ASP A 22 5.51 -20.31 -0.56
C ASP A 22 5.40 -19.00 0.23
N THR A 23 5.45 -19.10 1.54
CA THR A 23 5.32 -17.99 2.48
C THR A 23 6.55 -17.85 3.39
N ALA A 24 7.74 -18.29 2.94
CA ALA A 24 9.01 -18.24 3.67
C ALA A 24 8.94 -18.89 5.07
N GLY A 25 8.26 -20.02 5.18
CA GLY A 25 8.10 -20.74 6.44
C GLY A 25 7.02 -20.16 7.37
N TYR A 26 6.35 -19.07 7.00
CA TYR A 26 5.17 -18.59 7.70
C TYR A 26 3.94 -19.37 7.24
N ASP A 27 3.35 -20.17 8.11
CA ASP A 27 2.28 -21.08 7.74
C ASP A 27 0.90 -20.42 7.67
N PHE A 28 0.73 -19.49 6.74
CA PHE A 28 -0.54 -18.79 6.52
C PHE A 28 -1.65 -19.73 6.04
N LEU A 29 -1.33 -20.68 5.17
CA LEU A 29 -2.33 -21.58 4.59
C LEU A 29 -2.91 -22.53 5.66
N SER A 30 -2.06 -23.28 6.37
CA SER A 30 -2.53 -24.23 7.39
C SER A 30 -3.25 -23.54 8.54
N ILE A 31 -2.83 -22.31 8.92
CA ILE A 31 -3.52 -21.59 9.99
C ILE A 31 -4.93 -21.12 9.54
N LEU A 32 -5.08 -20.69 8.28
CA LEU A 32 -6.38 -20.34 7.70
C LEU A 32 -7.27 -21.58 7.57
N GLU A 33 -6.75 -22.68 7.05
CA GLU A 33 -7.49 -23.95 6.96
C GLU A 33 -7.94 -24.42 8.34
N LYS A 34 -7.04 -24.43 9.33
CA LYS A 34 -7.36 -24.78 10.71
C LYS A 34 -8.49 -23.92 11.26
N LYS A 35 -8.44 -22.61 11.05
CA LYS A 35 -9.49 -21.68 11.51
C LYS A 35 -10.83 -21.90 10.80
N ALA A 36 -10.82 -22.15 9.50
CA ALA A 36 -12.02 -22.49 8.74
C ALA A 36 -12.69 -23.78 9.29
N ARG A 37 -11.90 -24.85 9.51
CA ARG A 37 -12.38 -26.10 10.13
C ARG A 37 -12.92 -25.92 11.57
N GLN A 38 -12.46 -24.88 12.28
CA GLN A 38 -12.98 -24.49 13.61
C GLN A 38 -14.28 -23.68 13.55
N GLY A 39 -14.83 -23.42 12.36
CA GLY A 39 -16.04 -22.65 12.16
C GLY A 39 -15.85 -21.13 12.07
N VAL A 40 -14.60 -20.63 12.04
CA VAL A 40 -14.32 -19.22 11.77
C VAL A 40 -14.66 -18.92 10.33
N LYS A 41 -15.51 -17.90 10.09
CA LYS A 41 -15.88 -17.46 8.75
C LYS A 41 -14.72 -16.81 8.04
N ILE A 42 -14.22 -17.42 6.97
CA ILE A 42 -13.06 -16.93 6.23
C ILE A 42 -13.46 -16.54 4.81
N VAL A 43 -13.14 -15.32 4.42
CA VAL A 43 -13.28 -14.83 3.04
C VAL A 43 -11.96 -14.26 2.57
N LEU A 44 -11.44 -14.83 1.49
CA LEU A 44 -10.23 -14.37 0.81
C LEU A 44 -10.61 -13.75 -0.53
N ILE A 45 -10.18 -12.53 -0.80
CA ILE A 45 -10.28 -11.88 -2.11
C ILE A 45 -8.86 -11.63 -2.61
N LEU A 46 -8.46 -12.32 -3.65
CA LEU A 46 -7.10 -12.33 -4.16
C LEU A 46 -7.06 -11.73 -5.57
N ASP A 47 -6.06 -10.91 -5.86
CA ASP A 47 -5.80 -10.50 -7.24
C ASP A 47 -5.30 -11.70 -8.04
N SER A 48 -5.92 -11.99 -9.18
CA SER A 48 -5.64 -13.19 -9.97
C SER A 48 -4.22 -13.20 -10.56
N LEU A 49 -3.68 -12.02 -10.90
CA LEU A 49 -2.32 -11.92 -11.43
C LEU A 49 -1.29 -11.88 -10.30
N GLY A 50 -1.51 -11.04 -9.29
CA GLY A 50 -0.61 -10.94 -8.15
C GLY A 50 -0.46 -12.24 -7.36
N SER A 51 -1.56 -13.01 -7.28
CA SER A 51 -1.60 -14.30 -6.57
C SER A 51 -1.43 -15.51 -7.50
N PHE A 52 -0.85 -15.34 -8.68
CA PHE A 52 -0.60 -16.43 -9.64
C PHE A 52 0.23 -17.58 -9.04
N GLY A 53 1.12 -17.31 -8.08
CA GLY A 53 1.91 -18.31 -7.36
C GLY A 53 1.14 -19.12 -6.31
N LEU A 54 -0.17 -18.88 -6.09
CA LEU A 54 -0.99 -19.71 -5.22
C LEU A 54 -1.49 -20.93 -6.00
N SER A 55 -1.12 -22.13 -5.54
CA SER A 55 -1.47 -23.37 -6.24
C SER A 55 -2.97 -23.63 -6.21
N SER A 56 -3.50 -24.24 -7.28
CA SER A 56 -4.90 -24.69 -7.33
C SER A 56 -5.22 -25.72 -6.23
N ALA A 57 -4.24 -26.50 -5.79
CA ALA A 57 -4.39 -27.43 -4.67
C ALA A 57 -4.61 -26.67 -3.35
N SER A 58 -3.84 -25.62 -3.08
CA SER A 58 -4.02 -24.77 -1.90
C SER A 58 -5.40 -24.09 -1.89
N VAL A 59 -5.83 -23.57 -3.03
CA VAL A 59 -7.18 -22.97 -3.16
C VAL A 59 -8.28 -24.00 -2.87
N ARG A 60 -8.14 -25.21 -3.38
CA ARG A 60 -9.07 -26.30 -3.14
C ARG A 60 -9.12 -26.68 -1.66
N SER A 61 -7.97 -26.87 -1.04
CA SER A 61 -7.86 -27.22 0.38
C SER A 61 -8.52 -26.16 1.28
N LEU A 62 -8.30 -24.86 1.02
CA LEU A 62 -8.96 -23.77 1.72
C LEU A 62 -10.49 -23.84 1.58
N ARG A 63 -11.00 -24.09 0.37
CA ARG A 63 -12.44 -24.22 0.11
C ARG A 63 -13.06 -25.46 0.79
N GLU A 64 -12.37 -26.58 0.76
CA GLU A 64 -12.77 -27.82 1.46
C GLU A 64 -12.76 -27.63 2.98
N ALA A 65 -11.88 -26.79 3.50
CA ALA A 65 -11.88 -26.39 4.90
C ALA A 65 -13.05 -25.46 5.29
N GLY A 66 -13.79 -24.90 4.31
CA GLY A 66 -14.93 -24.00 4.51
C GLY A 66 -14.63 -22.53 4.27
N ALA A 67 -13.44 -22.17 3.75
CA ALA A 67 -13.14 -20.80 3.38
C ALA A 67 -13.76 -20.43 2.02
N GLU A 68 -14.27 -19.20 1.90
CA GLU A 68 -14.67 -18.61 0.61
C GLU A 68 -13.44 -17.96 -0.03
N VAL A 69 -13.05 -18.41 -1.22
CA VAL A 69 -11.91 -17.87 -1.97
C VAL A 69 -12.41 -17.30 -3.29
N LEU A 70 -12.30 -16.00 -3.44
CA LEU A 70 -12.71 -15.23 -4.62
C LEU A 70 -11.48 -14.63 -5.29
N PHE A 71 -11.56 -14.44 -6.61
CA PHE A 71 -10.51 -13.83 -7.40
C PHE A 71 -10.99 -12.55 -8.06
N PHE A 72 -10.24 -11.48 -7.85
CA PHE A 72 -10.39 -10.25 -8.60
C PHE A 72 -9.63 -10.40 -9.93
N SER A 73 -10.36 -10.43 -11.03
CA SER A 73 -9.81 -10.69 -12.36
C SER A 73 -10.30 -9.65 -13.37
N TYR A 74 -9.55 -8.56 -13.52
CA TYR A 74 -9.80 -7.53 -14.52
C TYR A 74 -8.56 -7.34 -15.40
N TRP A 75 -8.75 -7.11 -16.70
CA TRP A 75 -7.66 -7.13 -17.68
C TRP A 75 -6.55 -6.09 -17.41
N PHE A 76 -6.91 -4.84 -17.06
CA PHE A 76 -5.93 -3.76 -16.83
C PHE A 76 -5.95 -3.16 -15.42
N ARG A 77 -6.74 -3.71 -14.49
CA ARG A 77 -6.93 -3.16 -13.16
C ARG A 77 -6.52 -4.20 -12.13
N ARG A 78 -5.83 -3.77 -11.09
CA ARG A 78 -5.37 -4.67 -10.02
C ARG A 78 -6.03 -4.34 -8.71
N LEU A 79 -6.30 -5.38 -7.94
CA LEU A 79 -6.63 -5.26 -6.54
C LEU A 79 -5.32 -5.16 -5.75
N HIS A 80 -4.73 -3.94 -5.73
CA HIS A 80 -3.39 -3.78 -5.15
C HIS A 80 -3.43 -3.52 -3.64
N ARG A 81 -4.60 -3.61 -3.02
CA ARG A 81 -4.79 -3.46 -1.58
C ARG A 81 -4.29 -4.70 -0.82
N LYS A 82 -3.87 -4.51 0.43
CA LYS A 82 -3.47 -5.54 1.38
C LYS A 82 -4.17 -5.23 2.69
N ILE A 83 -5.33 -5.88 2.90
CA ILE A 83 -6.22 -5.65 4.02
C ILE A 83 -6.52 -6.98 4.69
N LEU A 84 -6.30 -7.05 5.99
CA LEU A 84 -6.71 -8.18 6.82
C LEU A 84 -7.58 -7.65 7.95
N ILE A 85 -8.82 -8.12 8.04
CA ILE A 85 -9.76 -7.77 9.11
C ILE A 85 -10.06 -9.03 9.89
N ILE A 86 -9.95 -8.96 11.22
CA ILE A 86 -10.15 -10.10 12.13
C ILE A 86 -11.19 -9.71 13.18
N ASP A 87 -12.22 -10.56 13.32
CA ASP A 87 -13.30 -10.46 14.30
C ASP A 87 -14.00 -9.08 14.31
N GLU A 88 -13.92 -8.32 13.23
CA GLU A 88 -14.33 -6.92 13.12
C GLU A 88 -13.76 -6.02 14.23
N ARG A 89 -12.64 -6.43 14.86
CA ARG A 89 -11.98 -5.74 15.99
C ARG A 89 -10.59 -5.23 15.65
N ILE A 90 -9.91 -5.92 14.75
CA ILE A 90 -8.54 -5.61 14.34
C ILE A 90 -8.48 -5.58 12.83
N ALA A 91 -7.79 -4.58 12.26
CA ALA A 91 -7.39 -4.61 10.85
C ALA A 91 -5.88 -4.36 10.71
N PHE A 92 -5.31 -4.94 9.66
CA PHE A 92 -3.96 -4.65 9.17
C PHE A 92 -4.08 -4.10 7.75
N LEU A 93 -3.44 -2.96 7.50
CA LEU A 93 -3.42 -2.29 6.19
C LEU A 93 -2.02 -1.77 5.90
N GLY A 94 -1.58 -1.88 4.65
CA GLY A 94 -0.28 -1.36 4.22
C GLY A 94 0.24 -1.99 2.93
N GLY A 95 1.56 -2.12 2.82
CA GLY A 95 2.25 -2.63 1.63
C GLY A 95 2.47 -4.14 1.61
N VAL A 96 2.41 -4.82 2.77
CA VAL A 96 2.90 -6.19 2.97
C VAL A 96 2.05 -7.24 2.23
N ASN A 97 2.67 -7.94 1.29
CA ASN A 97 2.14 -9.13 0.64
C ASN A 97 2.46 -10.42 1.42
N ILE A 98 1.81 -11.50 1.09
CA ILE A 98 2.03 -12.84 1.69
C ILE A 98 2.72 -13.73 0.63
N SER A 99 4.05 -13.69 0.63
CA SER A 99 4.90 -14.49 -0.27
C SER A 99 6.30 -14.59 0.29
N GLY A 100 6.94 -15.74 0.12
CA GLY A 100 8.31 -15.97 0.50
C GLY A 100 9.31 -15.09 -0.24
N ALA A 101 9.05 -14.79 -1.49
CA ALA A 101 9.89 -13.92 -2.31
C ALA A 101 10.04 -12.49 -1.72
N PHE A 102 9.06 -12.03 -0.93
CA PHE A 102 9.04 -10.69 -0.36
C PHE A 102 9.48 -10.65 1.11
N ALA A 103 9.79 -11.80 1.71
CA ALA A 103 10.19 -11.89 3.11
C ALA A 103 11.42 -11.03 3.48
N PRO A 104 12.47 -10.91 2.62
CA PRO A 104 13.63 -10.07 2.93
C PRO A 104 13.41 -8.57 2.70
N TRP A 105 12.24 -8.15 2.21
CA TRP A 105 11.98 -6.74 1.88
C TRP A 105 11.63 -5.93 3.12
N LYS A 106 12.06 -4.69 3.15
CA LYS A 106 11.51 -3.68 4.06
C LYS A 106 10.11 -3.31 3.56
N ASP A 107 9.11 -3.47 4.40
CA ASP A 107 7.74 -3.05 4.10
C ASP A 107 7.03 -2.64 5.38
N MET A 108 5.87 -2.01 5.27
CA MET A 108 5.15 -1.50 6.43
C MET A 108 3.65 -1.80 6.36
N GLN A 109 3.12 -2.12 7.55
CA GLN A 109 1.70 -2.32 7.76
C GLN A 109 1.25 -1.72 9.09
N VAL A 110 0.09 -1.08 9.11
CA VAL A 110 -0.50 -0.50 10.32
C VAL A 110 -1.52 -1.47 10.90
N ARG A 111 -1.40 -1.76 12.21
CA ARG A 111 -2.44 -2.45 12.99
C ARG A 111 -3.42 -1.45 13.57
N ILE A 112 -4.69 -1.62 13.30
CA ILE A 112 -5.75 -0.70 13.68
C ILE A 112 -6.77 -1.39 14.57
N THR A 113 -7.22 -0.69 15.62
CA THR A 113 -8.21 -1.16 16.58
C THR A 113 -9.24 -0.06 16.88
N GLY A 114 -10.02 0.37 15.96
CA GLY A 114 -10.98 1.45 16.19
C GLY A 114 -12.27 1.21 15.42
N ARG A 115 -13.42 1.19 16.10
CA ARG A 115 -14.73 0.85 15.49
C ARG A 115 -15.01 1.60 14.18
N ARG A 116 -14.66 2.89 14.10
CA ARG A 116 -14.97 3.72 12.92
C ARG A 116 -14.13 3.34 11.71
N ILE A 117 -12.83 3.25 11.89
CA ILE A 117 -11.92 2.92 10.80
C ILE A 117 -12.14 1.46 10.34
N LEU A 118 -12.43 0.56 11.28
CA LEU A 118 -12.80 -0.82 10.96
C LEU A 118 -14.10 -0.90 10.15
N ALA A 119 -15.12 -0.14 10.53
CA ALA A 119 -16.39 -0.09 9.78
C ALA A 119 -16.19 0.42 8.34
N VAL A 120 -15.31 1.42 8.14
CA VAL A 120 -14.97 1.92 6.80
C VAL A 120 -14.19 0.88 6.01
N SER A 121 -13.19 0.25 6.62
CA SER A 121 -12.39 -0.82 5.98
C SER A 121 -13.26 -2.01 5.59
N LEU A 122 -14.19 -2.42 6.47
CA LEU A 122 -15.12 -3.53 6.19
C LEU A 122 -16.10 -3.19 5.06
N ARG A 123 -16.61 -1.96 5.04
CA ARG A 123 -17.43 -1.50 3.92
C ARG A 123 -16.66 -1.51 2.60
N SER A 124 -15.42 -1.05 2.62
CA SER A 124 -14.54 -1.06 1.46
C SER A 124 -14.25 -2.51 1.00
N PHE A 125 -14.00 -3.43 1.92
CA PHE A 125 -13.89 -4.86 1.63
C PHE A 125 -15.17 -5.40 0.99
N SER A 126 -16.34 -5.07 1.54
CA SER A 126 -17.65 -5.52 1.04
C SER A 126 -17.94 -5.04 -0.38
N HIS A 127 -17.40 -3.87 -0.75
CA HIS A 127 -17.48 -3.35 -2.13
C HIS A 127 -16.78 -4.29 -3.12
N VAL A 128 -15.54 -4.65 -2.84
CA VAL A 128 -14.78 -5.56 -3.69
C VAL A 128 -15.35 -6.98 -3.63
N TYR A 129 -15.82 -7.41 -2.46
CA TYR A 129 -16.50 -8.69 -2.29
C TYR A 129 -17.69 -8.83 -3.24
N LYS A 130 -18.54 -7.80 -3.33
CA LYS A 130 -19.67 -7.75 -4.27
C LYS A 130 -19.21 -7.80 -5.73
N GLU A 131 -18.16 -7.03 -6.08
CA GLU A 131 -17.62 -7.02 -7.45
C GLU A 131 -16.99 -8.35 -7.86
N CYS A 132 -16.46 -9.12 -6.90
CA CYS A 132 -15.95 -10.48 -7.13
C CYS A 132 -17.05 -11.56 -7.12
N GLY A 133 -18.32 -11.18 -7.07
CA GLY A 133 -19.46 -12.11 -7.10
C GLY A 133 -19.78 -12.78 -5.76
N GLY A 134 -19.29 -12.22 -4.66
CA GLY A 134 -19.60 -12.69 -3.31
C GLY A 134 -21.09 -12.58 -2.99
N LYS A 135 -21.65 -13.60 -2.33
CA LYS A 135 -23.11 -13.74 -2.11
C LYS A 135 -23.54 -13.68 -0.65
N ASN A 136 -22.61 -13.56 0.30
CA ASN A 136 -22.97 -13.56 1.72
C ASN A 136 -23.76 -12.30 2.10
N PRO A 137 -25.01 -12.43 2.58
CA PRO A 137 -25.89 -11.29 2.84
C PRO A 137 -25.34 -10.34 3.90
N GLU A 138 -24.69 -10.87 4.95
CA GLU A 138 -24.16 -10.05 6.04
C GLU A 138 -23.04 -9.10 5.57
N LEU A 139 -22.16 -9.58 4.67
CA LEU A 139 -21.13 -8.75 4.05
C LEU A 139 -21.76 -7.74 3.09
N LEU A 140 -22.73 -8.15 2.30
CA LEU A 140 -23.42 -7.28 1.34
C LEU A 140 -24.21 -6.17 2.03
N LEU A 141 -24.79 -6.42 3.21
CA LEU A 141 -25.43 -5.39 4.03
C LEU A 141 -24.47 -4.31 4.56
N ARG A 142 -23.18 -4.61 4.68
CA ARG A 142 -22.16 -3.61 5.06
C ARG A 142 -21.90 -2.58 3.95
N TYR A 143 -22.12 -2.95 2.71
CA TYR A 143 -21.96 -2.10 1.53
C TYR A 143 -22.83 -0.84 1.58
N ASP A 144 -24.08 -0.94 2.03
CA ASP A 144 -25.06 0.16 1.99
C ASP A 144 -24.94 1.16 3.15
N LYS A 145 -24.18 0.83 4.19
CA LYS A 145 -24.02 1.70 5.36
C LYS A 145 -23.03 2.83 5.09
N LYS A 146 -23.50 4.07 4.99
CA LYS A 146 -22.63 5.25 4.92
C LYS A 146 -21.93 5.48 6.26
N PRO A 147 -20.61 5.52 6.33
CA PRO A 147 -19.91 5.83 7.58
C PRO A 147 -20.13 7.30 7.96
N LEU A 148 -20.42 7.53 9.23
CA LEU A 148 -20.49 8.89 9.80
C LEU A 148 -19.05 9.43 9.98
N PHE A 149 -18.67 10.39 9.15
CA PHE A 149 -17.37 11.07 9.26
C PHE A 149 -17.43 12.13 10.37
N ARG A 150 -16.71 11.89 11.47
CA ARG A 150 -16.24 12.93 12.39
C ARG A 150 -14.73 12.95 12.36
N LYS A 151 -14.09 14.11 12.62
CA LYS A 151 -12.64 14.24 12.73
C LYS A 151 -12.06 13.11 13.60
N ALA A 152 -11.33 12.18 13.00
CA ALA A 152 -10.72 11.05 13.68
C ALA A 152 -9.19 11.22 13.64
N LYS A 153 -8.49 10.78 14.70
CA LYS A 153 -7.02 10.80 14.74
C LYS A 153 -6.36 9.73 13.85
N ALA A 154 -7.15 8.87 13.23
CA ALA A 154 -6.75 7.95 12.17
C ALA A 154 -7.96 7.71 11.26
N TRP A 155 -7.75 7.71 9.95
CA TRP A 155 -8.83 7.51 8.97
C TRP A 155 -8.33 6.72 7.76
N TYR A 156 -9.25 6.00 7.17
CA TYR A 156 -9.06 5.22 5.97
C TYR A 156 -9.31 6.07 4.74
N ALA A 157 -8.46 5.95 3.74
CA ALA A 157 -8.63 6.53 2.42
C ALA A 157 -8.39 5.48 1.34
N GLU A 158 -9.10 5.57 0.22
CA GLU A 158 -8.97 4.62 -0.87
C GLU A 158 -9.01 5.26 -2.24
N HIS A 159 -8.41 4.55 -3.20
CA HIS A 159 -8.72 4.67 -4.62
C HIS A 159 -9.61 3.49 -5.00
N GLY A 160 -10.74 3.78 -5.60
CA GLY A 160 -11.62 2.77 -6.16
C GLY A 160 -11.10 2.26 -7.50
N ILE A 161 -11.61 1.13 -7.92
CA ILE A 161 -11.25 0.47 -9.17
C ILE A 161 -11.52 1.40 -10.36
N GLY A 162 -10.49 1.57 -11.21
CA GLY A 162 -10.59 2.41 -12.41
C GLY A 162 -10.66 3.92 -12.12
N GLY A 163 -10.00 4.38 -11.06
CA GLY A 163 -9.89 5.80 -10.74
C GLY A 163 -11.14 6.39 -10.10
N LYS A 164 -12.06 5.55 -9.63
CA LYS A 164 -13.18 6.00 -8.80
C LYS A 164 -12.67 6.38 -7.40
N TRP A 165 -13.29 7.42 -6.77
CA TRP A 165 -13.00 7.81 -5.39
C TRP A 165 -11.52 8.04 -5.09
N LEU A 166 -10.93 9.07 -5.68
CA LEU A 166 -9.50 9.41 -5.54
C LEU A 166 -9.19 10.04 -4.16
N GLU A 167 -9.65 9.42 -3.07
CA GLU A 167 -9.47 9.99 -1.72
C GLU A 167 -8.01 10.05 -1.29
N ILE A 168 -7.20 9.03 -1.61
CA ILE A 168 -5.76 9.07 -1.31
C ILE A 168 -5.11 10.27 -2.00
N LYS A 169 -5.42 10.52 -3.29
CA LYS A 169 -4.92 11.68 -4.03
C LYS A 169 -5.27 12.98 -3.34
N LYS A 170 -6.54 13.18 -2.97
CA LYS A 170 -7.01 14.39 -2.27
C LYS A 170 -6.28 14.61 -0.95
N GLN A 171 -6.04 13.53 -0.19
CA GLN A 171 -5.28 13.61 1.06
C GLN A 171 -3.82 14.01 0.81
N TYR A 172 -3.16 13.42 -0.19
CA TYR A 172 -1.80 13.82 -0.57
C TYR A 172 -1.75 15.30 -0.97
N GLU A 173 -2.61 15.74 -1.88
CA GLU A 173 -2.67 17.14 -2.34
C GLU A 173 -2.84 18.10 -1.16
N SER A 174 -3.86 17.86 -0.32
CA SER A 174 -4.17 18.74 0.82
C SER A 174 -3.03 18.83 1.83
N HIS A 175 -2.41 17.69 2.18
CA HIS A 175 -1.35 17.68 3.19
C HIS A 175 -0.02 18.22 2.65
N ILE A 176 0.34 17.95 1.39
CA ILE A 176 1.54 18.53 0.76
C ILE A 176 1.40 20.05 0.61
N GLU A 177 0.21 20.53 0.25
CA GLU A 177 -0.07 21.95 0.10
C GLU A 177 0.08 22.73 1.41
N THR A 178 -0.30 22.10 2.53
CA THR A 178 -0.25 22.72 3.86
C THR A 178 1.04 22.45 4.64
N ALA A 179 1.96 21.66 4.10
CA ALA A 179 3.26 21.35 4.71
C ALA A 179 4.10 22.62 4.92
N LYS A 180 4.75 22.72 6.09
CA LYS A 180 5.52 23.90 6.52
C LYS A 180 7.01 23.63 6.71
N GLU A 181 7.38 22.42 7.15
CA GLU A 181 8.76 22.10 7.56
C GLU A 181 9.36 20.96 6.72
N LYS A 182 8.68 19.80 6.69
CA LYS A 182 9.26 18.60 6.13
C LYS A 182 8.21 17.67 5.52
N ILE A 183 8.58 17.06 4.39
CA ILE A 183 7.84 15.97 3.75
C ILE A 183 8.81 14.81 3.56
N ILE A 184 8.47 13.61 4.07
CA ILE A 184 9.21 12.37 3.81
C ILE A 184 8.31 11.43 3.02
N LEU A 185 8.81 10.95 1.89
CA LEU A 185 8.16 9.99 1.01
C LEU A 185 8.98 8.71 0.93
N VAL A 186 8.34 7.55 1.08
CA VAL A 186 8.93 6.24 0.81
C VAL A 186 8.09 5.54 -0.25
N THR A 187 8.72 5.02 -1.27
CA THR A 187 8.05 4.25 -2.33
C THR A 187 9.04 3.37 -3.09
N PRO A 188 8.66 2.15 -3.48
CA PRO A 188 9.51 1.31 -4.34
C PRO A 188 9.62 1.87 -5.77
N TYR A 189 8.54 2.50 -6.26
CA TYR A 189 8.47 3.03 -7.61
C TYR A 189 8.11 4.50 -7.54
N PHE A 190 9.05 5.33 -7.97
CA PHE A 190 8.93 6.78 -7.95
C PHE A 190 8.78 7.31 -9.37
N PHE A 191 7.54 7.32 -9.83
CA PHE A 191 7.16 7.90 -11.13
C PHE A 191 5.91 8.78 -10.94
N PRO A 192 6.03 9.89 -10.17
CA PRO A 192 4.88 10.67 -9.75
C PRO A 192 4.17 11.33 -10.93
N ARG A 193 2.83 11.38 -10.85
CA ARG A 193 1.99 12.11 -11.81
C ARG A 193 2.23 13.61 -11.72
N ARG A 194 1.91 14.35 -12.78
CA ARG A 194 2.11 15.81 -12.88
C ARG A 194 1.61 16.60 -11.68
N TRP A 195 0.43 16.27 -11.17
CA TRP A 195 -0.12 16.96 -10.01
C TRP A 195 0.77 16.84 -8.76
N MET A 196 1.34 15.65 -8.52
CA MET A 196 2.25 15.42 -7.40
C MET A 196 3.59 16.12 -7.59
N VAL A 197 4.12 16.08 -8.82
CA VAL A 197 5.34 16.84 -9.17
C VAL A 197 5.14 18.33 -8.88
N ALA A 198 4.01 18.90 -9.31
CA ALA A 198 3.70 20.32 -9.08
C ALA A 198 3.61 20.64 -7.58
N ARG A 199 2.86 19.84 -6.80
CA ARG A 199 2.72 20.06 -5.34
C ARG A 199 4.02 19.93 -4.57
N LEU A 200 4.86 18.95 -4.90
CA LEU A 200 6.17 18.79 -4.26
C LEU A 200 7.13 19.92 -4.65
N HIS A 201 7.10 20.37 -5.90
CA HIS A 201 7.88 21.52 -6.34
C HIS A 201 7.44 22.81 -5.62
N GLU A 202 6.14 23.08 -5.54
CA GLU A 202 5.58 24.21 -4.77
C GLU A 202 6.00 24.14 -3.29
N ALA A 203 6.02 22.94 -2.68
CA ALA A 203 6.50 22.77 -1.31
C ALA A 203 7.98 23.13 -1.16
N ILE A 204 8.84 22.66 -2.09
CA ILE A 204 10.26 23.01 -2.10
C ILE A 204 10.46 24.54 -2.23
N LEU A 205 9.70 25.19 -3.12
CA LEU A 205 9.76 26.65 -3.31
C LEU A 205 9.31 27.43 -2.05
N ARG A 206 8.45 26.86 -1.22
CA ARG A 206 8.08 27.41 0.10
C ARG A 206 9.15 27.18 1.18
N GLY A 207 10.24 26.48 0.88
CA GLY A 207 11.30 26.14 1.83
C GLY A 207 11.05 24.85 2.61
N VAL A 208 10.03 24.06 2.23
CA VAL A 208 9.76 22.75 2.86
C VAL A 208 10.83 21.76 2.44
N ARG A 209 11.46 21.08 3.41
CA ARG A 209 12.42 20.02 3.16
C ARG A 209 11.75 18.77 2.66
N VAL A 210 11.93 18.40 1.40
CA VAL A 210 11.41 17.19 0.79
C VAL A 210 12.47 16.10 0.77
N GLU A 211 12.19 14.97 1.42
CA GLU A 211 13.05 13.79 1.50
C GLU A 211 12.36 12.60 0.80
N ILE A 212 13.08 11.91 -0.08
CA ILE A 212 12.54 10.80 -0.87
C ILE A 212 13.42 9.58 -0.67
N ILE A 213 12.83 8.48 -0.22
CA ILE A 213 13.51 7.19 0.00
C ILE A 213 13.00 6.20 -1.02
N ILE A 214 13.89 5.67 -1.86
CA ILE A 214 13.61 4.61 -2.83
C ILE A 214 14.61 3.46 -2.65
N PRO A 215 14.32 2.24 -3.10
CA PRO A 215 15.32 1.18 -3.13
C PRO A 215 16.42 1.47 -4.17
N GLN A 216 17.65 1.07 -3.87
CA GLN A 216 18.75 1.11 -4.81
C GLN A 216 18.48 0.22 -6.03
N ASN A 217 17.89 -0.94 -5.78
CA ASN A 217 17.46 -1.87 -6.82
C ASN A 217 16.02 -2.31 -6.57
N THR A 218 15.18 -2.22 -7.61
CA THR A 218 13.80 -2.68 -7.57
C THR A 218 13.69 -4.12 -8.09
N ASP A 219 12.64 -4.81 -7.72
CA ASP A 219 12.28 -6.14 -8.25
C ASP A 219 11.88 -6.12 -9.73
N HIS A 220 11.51 -4.95 -10.27
CA HIS A 220 11.23 -4.76 -11.71
C HIS A 220 12.48 -4.46 -12.55
N GLY A 221 13.67 -4.59 -11.98
CA GLY A 221 14.95 -4.61 -12.66
C GLY A 221 15.39 -3.24 -13.22
N ARG A 222 16.28 -3.29 -14.21
CA ARG A 222 17.06 -2.12 -14.69
C ARG A 222 16.19 -0.96 -15.21
N ILE A 223 15.07 -1.24 -15.83
CA ILE A 223 14.19 -0.19 -16.41
C ILE A 223 13.57 0.63 -15.29
N MET A 224 12.99 -0.01 -14.30
CA MET A 224 12.36 0.68 -13.17
C MET A 224 13.40 1.42 -12.31
N ASN A 225 14.58 0.82 -12.09
CA ASN A 225 15.69 1.51 -11.42
C ASN A 225 16.05 2.80 -12.17
N ARG A 226 16.11 2.75 -13.50
CA ARG A 226 16.42 3.92 -14.31
C ARG A 226 15.34 5.00 -14.23
N ILE A 227 14.07 4.61 -14.25
CA ILE A 227 12.93 5.53 -14.05
C ILE A 227 13.04 6.20 -12.66
N ASN A 228 13.24 5.42 -11.61
CA ASN A 228 13.40 5.91 -10.25
C ASN A 228 14.54 6.95 -10.16
N TYR A 229 15.71 6.64 -10.71
CA TYR A 229 16.88 7.50 -10.67
C TYR A 229 16.70 8.77 -11.50
N PHE A 230 16.09 8.67 -12.66
CA PHE A 230 15.74 9.82 -13.49
C PHE A 230 14.84 10.80 -12.76
N GLN A 231 13.77 10.29 -12.16
CA GLN A 231 12.82 11.13 -11.41
C GLN A 231 13.48 11.72 -10.16
N LEU A 232 14.20 10.90 -9.39
CA LEU A 232 14.88 11.36 -8.18
C LEU A 232 15.92 12.44 -8.50
N SER A 233 16.76 12.25 -9.55
CA SER A 233 17.73 13.26 -10.01
C SER A 233 17.03 14.59 -10.33
N SER A 234 15.85 14.56 -10.95
CA SER A 234 15.09 15.76 -11.26
C SER A 234 14.65 16.50 -9.99
N PHE A 235 14.20 15.79 -8.97
CA PHE A 235 13.81 16.40 -7.68
C PHE A 235 14.99 16.91 -6.86
N ILE A 236 16.13 16.21 -6.88
CA ILE A 236 17.37 16.69 -6.23
C ILE A 236 17.82 18.02 -6.81
N LYS A 237 17.77 18.19 -8.13
CA LYS A 237 18.07 19.47 -8.80
C LYS A 237 17.13 20.61 -8.39
N LEU A 238 15.96 20.29 -7.90
CA LEU A 238 14.99 21.27 -7.34
C LEU A 238 15.19 21.54 -5.85
N GLY A 239 16.12 20.83 -5.18
CA GLY A 239 16.43 21.01 -3.75
C GLY A 239 15.88 19.91 -2.82
N ALA A 240 15.32 18.83 -3.34
CA ALA A 240 14.96 17.66 -2.53
C ALA A 240 16.21 16.88 -2.07
N VAL A 241 16.05 16.00 -1.09
CA VAL A 241 17.06 15.06 -0.63
C VAL A 241 16.64 13.64 -0.97
N GLY A 242 17.53 12.88 -1.62
CA GLY A 242 17.28 11.50 -2.02
C GLY A 242 18.08 10.51 -1.19
N TYR A 243 17.44 9.40 -0.84
CA TYR A 243 18.03 8.27 -0.14
C TYR A 243 17.81 6.98 -0.93
N LEU A 244 18.84 6.15 -1.01
CA LEU A 244 18.82 4.81 -1.62
C LEU A 244 18.89 3.75 -0.52
N SER A 245 17.81 3.05 -0.28
CA SER A 245 17.80 1.87 0.59
C SER A 245 18.58 0.73 -0.07
N HIS A 246 19.54 0.14 0.63
CA HIS A 246 20.35 -0.97 0.11
C HIS A 246 19.50 -2.21 -0.15
N GLU A 247 18.55 -2.49 0.74
CA GLU A 247 17.54 -3.53 0.56
C GLU A 247 16.34 -3.02 -0.21
N MET A 248 15.60 -3.94 -0.83
CA MET A 248 14.31 -3.61 -1.45
C MET A 248 13.36 -3.04 -0.38
N ASN A 249 13.08 -1.76 -0.44
CA ASN A 249 12.13 -1.09 0.42
C ASN A 249 10.81 -0.93 -0.36
N HIS A 250 9.85 -1.79 -0.02
CA HIS A 250 8.55 -1.83 -0.69
C HIS A 250 7.47 -1.06 0.08
N ALA A 251 7.79 -0.35 1.13
CA ALA A 251 6.85 0.47 1.89
C ALA A 251 6.32 1.67 1.07
N LYS A 252 5.09 2.08 1.34
CA LYS A 252 4.47 3.27 0.77
C LYS A 252 4.03 4.17 1.92
N ILE A 253 4.84 5.21 2.15
CA ILE A 253 4.73 6.07 3.34
C ILE A 253 4.77 7.53 2.95
N LEU A 254 3.99 8.32 3.66
CA LEU A 254 4.06 9.77 3.70
C LEU A 254 4.15 10.21 5.16
N LEU A 255 5.10 11.09 5.49
CA LEU A 255 5.15 11.79 6.77
C LEU A 255 5.32 13.28 6.51
N ILE A 256 4.45 14.12 7.10
CA ILE A 256 4.45 15.57 6.94
C ILE A 256 4.53 16.24 8.30
N ASP A 257 5.51 17.14 8.46
CA ASP A 257 5.72 18.03 9.62
C ASP A 257 5.64 17.29 10.97
N ASP A 258 6.05 16.03 11.01
CA ASP A 258 5.91 15.16 12.17
C ASP A 258 4.50 15.21 12.82
N SER A 259 3.49 15.50 12.02
CA SER A 259 2.10 15.73 12.45
C SER A 259 1.08 14.83 11.72
N VAL A 260 1.33 14.50 10.45
CA VAL A 260 0.46 13.63 9.64
C VAL A 260 1.30 12.51 9.05
N GLY A 261 0.93 11.27 9.36
CA GLY A 261 1.51 10.06 8.76
C GLY A 261 0.51 9.33 7.88
N MET A 262 1.01 8.62 6.87
CA MET A 262 0.25 7.68 6.06
C MET A 262 1.07 6.43 5.80
N VAL A 263 0.41 5.29 5.88
CA VAL A 263 0.91 3.98 5.41
C VAL A 263 -0.16 3.36 4.52
N GLY A 264 0.24 2.90 3.34
CA GLY A 264 -0.71 2.37 2.36
C GLY A 264 -0.14 1.35 1.40
N SER A 265 -0.93 1.01 0.39
CA SER A 265 -0.58 0.07 -0.67
C SER A 265 -0.15 0.77 -1.97
N GLY A 266 -0.54 2.04 -2.19
CA GLY A 266 -0.35 2.75 -3.45
C GLY A 266 1.07 3.28 -3.64
N ASN A 267 1.72 2.87 -4.71
CA ASN A 267 3.00 3.44 -5.15
C ASN A 267 2.82 4.87 -5.65
N LEU A 268 3.92 5.63 -5.71
CA LEU A 268 3.93 6.95 -6.33
C LEU A 268 4.11 6.84 -7.84
N ASP A 269 3.16 6.18 -8.50
CA ASP A 269 3.15 5.94 -9.94
C ASP A 269 1.76 6.17 -10.58
N PRO A 270 1.66 6.29 -11.91
CA PRO A 270 0.40 6.53 -12.59
C PRO A 270 -0.61 5.38 -12.48
N ILE A 271 -0.14 4.15 -12.29
CA ILE A 271 -0.98 2.96 -12.22
C ILE A 271 -1.73 2.94 -10.89
N SER A 272 -1.02 3.17 -9.79
CA SER A 272 -1.62 3.26 -8.45
C SER A 272 -2.61 4.42 -8.33
N PHE A 273 -2.31 5.58 -8.95
CA PHE A 273 -3.18 6.76 -8.90
C PHE A 273 -4.21 6.86 -10.04
N GLY A 274 -4.35 5.83 -10.87
CA GLY A 274 -5.27 5.90 -12.01
C GLY A 274 -6.09 4.64 -12.27
N TRP A 275 -5.55 3.47 -11.97
CA TRP A 275 -6.13 2.20 -12.44
C TRP A 275 -6.41 1.21 -11.32
N ASN A 276 -5.50 1.11 -10.35
CA ASN A 276 -5.58 0.12 -9.28
C ASN A 276 -6.57 0.51 -8.18
N ALA A 277 -7.11 -0.49 -7.51
CA ALA A 277 -7.70 -0.30 -6.20
C ALA A 277 -6.57 -0.24 -5.16
N GLU A 278 -6.50 0.87 -4.42
CA GLU A 278 -5.48 1.12 -3.40
C GLU A 278 -6.15 1.52 -2.07
N ALA A 279 -5.45 1.27 -0.97
CA ALA A 279 -5.91 1.66 0.36
C ALA A 279 -4.76 2.24 1.18
N GLY A 280 -5.09 3.22 2.03
CA GLY A 280 -4.14 3.81 2.95
C GLY A 280 -4.80 4.23 4.25
N VAL A 281 -4.00 4.31 5.29
CA VAL A 281 -4.39 4.84 6.59
C VAL A 281 -3.60 6.09 6.85
N PHE A 282 -4.30 7.19 6.97
CA PHE A 282 -3.75 8.45 7.44
C PHE A 282 -3.97 8.57 8.96
N PHE A 283 -3.03 9.20 9.65
CA PHE A 283 -3.12 9.36 11.09
C PHE A 283 -2.37 10.59 11.58
N THR A 284 -2.90 11.14 12.71
CA THR A 284 -2.32 12.27 13.46
C THR A 284 -2.09 11.90 14.93
N ARG A 285 -2.13 10.60 15.27
CA ARG A 285 -1.88 10.11 16.64
C ARG A 285 -0.40 10.29 16.98
N PRO A 286 -0.05 11.02 18.07
CA PRO A 286 1.36 11.29 18.41
C PRO A 286 2.22 10.03 18.56
N VAL A 287 1.67 8.96 19.12
CA VAL A 287 2.39 7.68 19.26
C VAL A 287 2.74 7.10 17.89
N MET A 288 1.76 7.04 16.97
CA MET A 288 1.98 6.50 15.62
C MET A 288 2.95 7.37 14.82
N ILE A 289 2.88 8.69 14.96
CA ILE A 289 3.81 9.63 14.32
C ILE A 289 5.22 9.42 14.83
N ARG A 290 5.40 9.31 16.16
CA ARG A 290 6.71 9.07 16.77
C ARG A 290 7.32 7.74 16.31
N ASP A 291 6.50 6.67 16.30
CA ASP A 291 6.95 5.35 15.87
C ASP A 291 7.35 5.37 14.38
N LEU A 292 6.51 5.99 13.53
CA LEU A 292 6.81 6.15 12.11
C LEU A 292 8.09 6.94 11.87
N ARG A 293 8.25 8.08 12.57
CA ARG A 293 9.47 8.90 12.49
C ARG A 293 10.71 8.11 12.89
N LYS A 294 10.64 7.35 13.99
CA LYS A 294 11.76 6.53 14.45
C LYS A 294 12.20 5.54 13.37
N ILE A 295 11.25 4.80 12.78
CA ILE A 295 11.53 3.84 11.70
C ILE A 295 12.14 4.54 10.48
N LEU A 296 11.60 5.70 10.09
CA LEU A 296 12.13 6.45 8.95
C LEU A 296 13.55 6.98 9.18
N GLU A 297 13.88 7.43 10.39
CA GLU A 297 15.24 7.85 10.73
C GLU A 297 16.22 6.65 10.72
N GLU A 298 15.81 5.48 11.23
CA GLU A 298 16.57 4.23 11.15
C GLU A 298 16.83 3.86 9.68
N TRP A 299 15.79 3.86 8.82
CA TRP A 299 15.95 3.55 7.40
C TRP A 299 16.83 4.55 6.65
N LYS A 300 16.79 5.82 7.01
CA LYS A 300 17.70 6.83 6.43
C LYS A 300 19.14 6.65 6.88
N ALA A 301 19.36 6.28 8.14
CA ALA A 301 20.70 6.01 8.66
C ALA A 301 21.38 4.82 7.99
N GLU A 302 20.59 3.83 7.54
CA GLU A 302 21.06 2.65 6.79
C GLU A 302 21.16 2.89 5.28
N ALA A 303 20.64 4.00 4.76
CA ALA A 303 20.60 4.31 3.34
C ALA A 303 21.78 5.15 2.88
N SER A 304 22.12 5.07 1.61
CA SER A 304 23.08 5.98 0.96
C SER A 304 22.37 7.23 0.43
N PHE A 305 23.05 8.36 0.47
CA PHE A 305 22.55 9.55 -0.22
C PHE A 305 22.60 9.36 -1.73
N PHE A 306 21.54 9.78 -2.40
CA PHE A 306 21.54 9.87 -3.85
C PHE A 306 22.12 11.22 -4.28
N THR A 307 23.11 11.19 -5.17
CA THR A 307 23.65 12.40 -5.81
C THR A 307 23.32 12.42 -7.29
N PRO A 308 23.17 13.61 -7.92
CA PRO A 308 22.83 13.72 -9.34
C PRO A 308 23.80 12.98 -10.26
N GLU A 309 25.07 12.86 -9.88
CA GLU A 309 26.14 12.18 -10.64
C GLU A 309 25.90 10.66 -10.74
N MET A 310 25.12 10.08 -9.83
CA MET A 310 24.73 8.66 -9.90
C MET A 310 23.80 8.36 -11.08
N PHE A 311 23.19 9.40 -11.66
CA PHE A 311 22.37 9.29 -12.85
C PHE A 311 23.02 9.96 -14.05
N ILE A 312 23.66 9.16 -14.89
CA ILE A 312 24.18 9.63 -16.20
C ILE A 312 23.05 9.55 -17.21
N SER A 313 22.58 10.72 -17.69
CA SER A 313 21.55 10.81 -18.71
C SER A 313 22.01 10.20 -20.04
N ARG A 314 21.11 9.47 -20.69
CA ARG A 314 21.32 8.89 -22.03
C ARG A 314 20.29 9.46 -22.98
N TRP A 315 20.60 9.46 -24.27
CA TRP A 315 19.64 9.89 -25.30
C TRP A 315 18.31 9.12 -25.24
N SER A 316 18.35 7.83 -24.86
CA SER A 316 17.15 6.99 -24.69
C SER A 316 16.21 7.45 -23.57
N ASP A 317 16.67 8.28 -22.62
CA ASP A 317 15.84 8.76 -21.51
C ASP A 317 14.79 9.78 -21.98
N ILE A 318 14.93 10.28 -23.20
CA ILE A 318 13.90 11.09 -23.84
C ILE A 318 12.56 10.33 -23.91
N LEU A 319 12.61 8.99 -24.06
CA LEU A 319 11.43 8.14 -24.00
C LEU A 319 10.76 8.16 -22.62
N LEU A 320 11.55 8.24 -21.52
CA LEU A 320 11.02 8.37 -20.17
C LEU A 320 10.29 9.70 -19.95
N VAL A 321 10.75 10.77 -20.65
CA VAL A 321 10.07 12.06 -20.66
C VAL A 321 8.72 11.94 -21.38
N PHE A 322 8.67 11.27 -22.53
CA PHE A 322 7.41 11.04 -23.25
C PHE A 322 6.42 10.22 -22.43
N PHE A 323 6.83 9.14 -21.76
CA PHE A 323 5.97 8.39 -20.86
C PHE A 323 5.41 9.26 -19.73
N ARG A 324 6.18 10.23 -19.21
CA ARG A 324 5.70 11.22 -18.22
C ARG A 324 4.56 12.11 -18.77
N TRP A 325 4.48 12.32 -20.09
CA TRP A 325 3.44 13.14 -20.72
C TRP A 325 2.14 12.36 -20.96
N TRP A 326 2.23 11.05 -21.07
CA TRP A 326 1.09 10.16 -21.37
C TRP A 326 0.32 9.69 -20.12
N PHE A 327 0.94 9.64 -18.98
CA PHE A 327 0.37 9.22 -17.68
C PHE A 327 0.37 10.39 -16.69
#